data_ff4e6f9dbfbc6604259f635617e395e7
#
_entry.id   ff4e6f9dbfbc6604259f635617e395e7
#
_cell.length_a   1.000
_cell.length_b   1.000
_cell.length_c   1.000
_cell.angle_alpha   90.00
_cell.angle_beta   90.00
_cell.angle_gamma   90.00
#
_symmetry.space_group_name_H-M   'P 1'
#
loop_
_entity.id
_entity.type
_entity.pdbx_description
1 polymer ?
#
loop_
_entity_poly.entity_id
_entity_poly.type
_entity_poly.pdbx_seq_one_letter_code
_entity_poly.pdbx_strand_id
1 'polypeptide(L)'
;ALILKEMGSKKKVFGFDSFKGFPSYSNEDNLENFYTYKEKNFSEEFIKKFEKFKKLKTMITGINDFNNVSIASSLDFRETSYQSILKKIDYLKLDNIEIIQGPFSETVADFFNENKCKISSANLDCDLYEGYKICLPIIYDNLAKSGYVHLDEYFSFKYPGAKIACDEFFKERGIKPKKNKTRKNEFERWYLTK
;
A
#
# COMPACT_ATOMS: atom_id res chain seq x y z
N ALA A 1 -16.98 -3.56 0.23
CA ALA A 1 -18.23 -3.59 -0.54
C ALA A 1 -19.35 -4.25 0.27
N LEU A 2 -19.22 -5.51 0.71
CA LEU A 2 -20.28 -6.27 1.40
C LEU A 2 -20.81 -5.52 2.64
N ILE A 3 -19.95 -5.06 3.54
CA ILE A 3 -20.35 -4.30 4.74
C ILE A 3 -21.16 -3.05 4.36
N LEU A 4 -20.73 -2.29 3.37
CA LEU A 4 -21.45 -1.09 2.90
C LEU A 4 -22.83 -1.45 2.36
N LYS A 5 -22.94 -2.56 1.64
CA LYS A 5 -24.22 -3.06 1.12
C LYS A 5 -25.17 -3.44 2.26
N GLU A 6 -24.71 -4.23 3.22
CA GLU A 6 -25.50 -4.63 4.40
C GLU A 6 -25.95 -3.43 5.25
N MET A 7 -25.17 -2.35 5.27
CA MET A 7 -25.52 -1.11 5.94
C MET A 7 -26.46 -0.20 5.13
N GLY A 8 -26.87 -0.59 3.93
CA GLY A 8 -27.66 0.24 3.01
C GLY A 8 -26.94 1.51 2.52
N SER A 9 -25.60 1.51 2.54
CA SER A 9 -24.80 2.66 2.13
C SER A 9 -24.79 2.81 0.61
N LYS A 10 -24.94 4.05 0.13
CA LYS A 10 -24.82 4.39 -1.30
C LYS A 10 -23.35 4.55 -1.77
N LYS A 11 -22.38 4.35 -0.90
CA LYS A 11 -20.96 4.47 -1.27
C LYS A 11 -20.54 3.31 -2.15
N LYS A 12 -19.70 3.61 -3.14
CA LYS A 12 -19.05 2.63 -4.01
C LYS A 12 -17.64 2.34 -3.53
N VAL A 13 -17.15 1.17 -3.85
CA VAL A 13 -15.77 0.74 -3.66
C VAL A 13 -15.12 0.62 -5.03
N PHE A 14 -13.92 1.14 -5.17
CA PHE A 14 -13.12 1.01 -6.39
C PHE A 14 -11.81 0.32 -6.03
N GLY A 15 -11.48 -0.75 -6.75
CA GLY A 15 -10.23 -1.48 -6.60
C GLY A 15 -9.38 -1.33 -7.85
N PHE A 16 -8.13 -0.95 -7.69
CA PHE A 16 -7.16 -0.79 -8.78
C PHE A 16 -6.06 -1.83 -8.66
N ASP A 17 -5.82 -2.59 -9.70
CA ASP A 17 -4.75 -3.59 -9.73
C ASP A 17 -4.40 -3.95 -11.17
N SER A 18 -3.12 -4.20 -11.45
CA SER A 18 -2.68 -4.66 -12.76
C SER A 18 -3.05 -6.13 -13.03
N PHE A 19 -3.16 -6.95 -11.99
CA PHE A 19 -3.28 -8.41 -12.05
C PHE A 19 -2.13 -9.09 -12.82
N LYS A 20 -0.97 -8.43 -12.85
CA LYS A 20 0.26 -8.92 -13.50
C LYS A 20 1.44 -9.01 -12.54
N GLY A 21 1.18 -8.79 -11.23
CA GLY A 21 2.21 -8.66 -10.22
C GLY A 21 2.93 -7.32 -10.31
N PHE A 22 4.11 -7.23 -9.71
CA PHE A 22 4.92 -6.02 -9.73
C PHE A 22 5.54 -5.78 -11.10
N PRO A 23 5.47 -4.56 -11.64
CA PRO A 23 6.03 -4.26 -12.95
C PRO A 23 7.57 -4.27 -12.92
N SER A 24 8.16 -3.62 -11.94
CA SER A 24 9.60 -3.54 -11.70
C SER A 24 9.86 -2.99 -10.30
N TYR A 25 11.05 -3.26 -9.76
CA TYR A 25 11.54 -2.61 -8.56
C TYR A 25 12.36 -1.37 -8.94
N SER A 26 12.17 -0.28 -8.21
CA SER A 26 13.03 0.90 -8.30
C SER A 26 14.26 0.76 -7.38
N ASN A 27 15.21 1.68 -7.50
CA ASN A 27 16.36 1.70 -6.61
C ASN A 27 15.96 1.91 -5.14
N GLU A 28 14.89 2.64 -4.90
CA GLU A 28 14.31 2.92 -3.58
C GLU A 28 13.76 1.67 -2.91
N ASP A 29 13.35 0.67 -3.70
CA ASP A 29 12.84 -0.61 -3.20
C ASP A 29 13.95 -1.58 -2.75
N ASN A 30 15.22 -1.26 -2.99
CA ASN A 30 16.33 -2.09 -2.56
C ASN A 30 16.37 -2.19 -1.04
N LEU A 31 16.45 -3.41 -0.50
CA LEU A 31 16.48 -3.68 0.94
C LEU A 31 17.64 -3.00 1.67
N GLU A 32 18.73 -2.68 0.97
CA GLU A 32 19.85 -1.94 1.53
C GLU A 32 19.44 -0.53 2.00
N ASN A 33 18.39 0.04 1.44
CA ASN A 33 17.88 1.33 1.87
C ASN A 33 17.39 1.34 3.33
N PHE A 34 17.08 0.20 3.93
CA PHE A 34 16.84 0.14 5.38
C PHE A 34 18.06 0.57 6.20
N TYR A 35 19.29 0.43 5.67
CA TYR A 35 20.53 0.77 6.34
C TYR A 35 21.14 2.09 5.87
N THR A 36 21.02 2.36 4.58
CA THR A 36 21.80 3.40 3.89
C THR A 36 21.03 4.66 3.54
N TYR A 37 19.71 4.65 3.66
CA TYR A 37 18.88 5.80 3.31
C TYR A 37 19.20 6.98 4.22
N LYS A 38 20.06 7.87 3.73
CA LYS A 38 20.73 8.92 4.49
C LYS A 38 19.79 10.01 5.01
N GLU A 39 18.60 10.15 4.49
CA GLU A 39 17.62 11.15 4.92
C GLU A 39 16.89 10.78 6.22
N LYS A 40 17.38 9.77 6.91
CA LYS A 40 16.98 9.42 8.30
C LYS A 40 15.52 9.02 8.50
N ASN A 41 14.93 8.41 7.50
CA ASN A 41 13.54 7.98 7.60
C ASN A 41 13.38 6.66 8.35
N PHE A 42 14.48 5.97 8.64
CA PHE A 42 14.50 4.74 9.43
C PHE A 42 15.23 4.95 10.74
N SER A 43 14.50 4.87 11.86
CA SER A 43 15.09 4.97 13.19
C SER A 43 15.91 3.74 13.55
N GLU A 44 16.84 3.86 14.51
CA GLU A 44 17.60 2.71 15.03
C GLU A 44 16.66 1.62 15.58
N GLU A 45 15.56 2.00 16.22
CA GLU A 45 14.56 1.06 16.71
C GLU A 45 13.92 0.26 15.55
N PHE A 46 13.60 0.95 14.45
CA PHE A 46 13.08 0.28 13.23
C PHE A 46 14.11 -0.71 12.69
N ILE A 47 15.36 -0.31 12.55
CA ILE A 47 16.44 -1.19 12.06
C ILE A 47 16.61 -2.42 12.96
N LYS A 48 16.59 -2.26 14.29
CA LYS A 48 16.64 -3.40 15.23
C LYS A 48 15.46 -4.36 15.03
N LYS A 49 14.26 -3.85 14.79
CA LYS A 49 13.06 -4.66 14.49
C LYS A 49 13.18 -5.38 13.15
N PHE A 50 13.70 -4.70 12.13
CA PHE A 50 13.96 -5.28 10.82
C PHE A 50 14.98 -6.43 10.89
N GLU A 51 16.08 -6.25 11.60
CA GLU A 51 17.08 -7.32 11.82
C GLU A 51 16.49 -8.54 12.54
N LYS A 52 15.65 -8.30 13.55
CA LYS A 52 14.92 -9.38 14.21
C LYS A 52 13.98 -10.10 13.25
N PHE A 53 13.28 -9.37 12.40
CA PHE A 53 12.42 -9.94 11.36
C PHE A 53 13.23 -10.82 10.39
N LYS A 54 14.36 -10.34 9.88
CA LYS A 54 15.25 -11.12 9.00
C LYS A 54 15.68 -12.43 9.65
N LYS A 55 16.15 -12.38 10.90
CA LYS A 55 16.55 -13.59 11.66
C LYS A 55 15.40 -14.59 11.77
N LEU A 56 14.20 -14.14 12.12
CA LEU A 56 13.03 -15.01 12.20
C LEU A 56 12.67 -15.61 10.84
N LYS A 57 12.73 -14.81 9.78
CA LYS A 57 12.47 -15.28 8.41
C LYS A 57 13.46 -16.35 8.00
N THR A 58 14.76 -16.16 8.24
CA THR A 58 15.82 -17.18 8.03
C THR A 58 15.51 -18.47 8.77
N MET A 59 15.16 -18.39 10.05
CA MET A 59 14.84 -19.58 10.86
C MET A 59 13.66 -20.39 10.31
N ILE A 60 12.65 -19.70 9.74
CA ILE A 60 11.44 -20.35 9.21
C ILE A 60 11.67 -20.91 7.80
N THR A 61 12.36 -20.16 6.95
CA THR A 61 12.48 -20.48 5.51
C THR A 61 13.79 -21.13 5.11
N GLY A 62 14.82 -21.05 5.94
CA GLY A 62 16.20 -21.47 5.60
C GLY A 62 16.91 -20.53 4.62
N ILE A 63 16.27 -19.42 4.19
CA ILE A 63 16.86 -18.45 3.27
C ILE A 63 17.75 -17.50 4.06
N ASN A 64 19.02 -17.38 3.67
CA ASN A 64 19.99 -16.47 4.30
C ASN A 64 20.24 -15.20 3.50
N ASP A 65 20.09 -15.26 2.18
CA ASP A 65 20.27 -14.13 1.27
C ASP A 65 18.90 -13.63 0.81
N PHE A 66 18.46 -12.52 1.39
CA PHE A 66 17.18 -11.91 1.08
C PHE A 66 17.32 -10.84 -0.01
N ASN A 67 16.49 -10.94 -1.01
CA ASN A 67 16.24 -9.89 -2.00
C ASN A 67 14.77 -9.42 -1.90
N ASN A 68 14.40 -8.43 -2.72
CA ASN A 68 13.06 -7.85 -2.70
C ASN A 68 11.95 -8.88 -2.96
N VAL A 69 12.18 -9.87 -3.80
CA VAL A 69 11.20 -10.94 -4.11
C VAL A 69 11.13 -11.97 -2.99
N SER A 70 12.29 -12.46 -2.51
CA SER A 70 12.33 -13.53 -1.53
C SER A 70 11.87 -13.13 -0.12
N ILE A 71 11.95 -11.85 0.22
CA ILE A 71 11.53 -11.38 1.54
C ILE A 71 10.01 -11.35 1.68
N ALA A 72 9.26 -11.14 0.59
CA ALA A 72 7.82 -11.23 0.57
C ALA A 72 7.36 -12.68 0.52
N SER A 73 6.38 -13.06 1.33
CA SER A 73 5.81 -14.42 1.33
C SER A 73 4.97 -14.72 0.09
N SER A 74 4.43 -13.70 -0.53
CA SER A 74 3.60 -13.75 -1.74
C SER A 74 4.42 -13.63 -3.03
N LEU A 75 5.75 -13.63 -2.94
CA LEU A 75 6.64 -13.31 -4.06
C LEU A 75 6.26 -11.94 -4.64
N ASP A 76 6.02 -11.83 -5.92
CA ASP A 76 5.64 -10.58 -6.60
C ASP A 76 4.18 -10.55 -7.08
N PHE A 77 3.31 -11.37 -6.50
CA PHE A 77 1.87 -11.43 -6.77
C PHE A 77 1.48 -11.75 -8.22
N ARG A 78 2.33 -12.44 -8.98
CA ARG A 78 2.05 -12.79 -10.39
C ARG A 78 0.84 -13.70 -10.58
N GLU A 79 0.43 -14.44 -9.55
CA GLU A 79 -0.67 -15.40 -9.61
C GLU A 79 -2.04 -14.81 -9.25
N THR A 80 -2.17 -13.48 -9.22
CA THR A 80 -3.45 -12.81 -9.02
C THR A 80 -4.31 -12.91 -10.28
N SER A 81 -5.64 -12.96 -10.12
CA SER A 81 -6.55 -13.15 -11.24
C SER A 81 -7.74 -12.20 -11.19
N TYR A 82 -7.81 -11.31 -12.17
CA TYR A 82 -8.96 -10.43 -12.38
C TYR A 82 -10.27 -11.21 -12.47
N GLN A 83 -10.30 -12.29 -13.27
CA GLN A 83 -11.49 -13.12 -13.45
C GLN A 83 -11.95 -13.79 -12.15
N SER A 84 -11.01 -14.19 -11.29
CA SER A 84 -11.35 -14.74 -9.97
C SER A 84 -12.01 -13.72 -9.06
N ILE A 85 -11.61 -12.46 -9.12
CA ILE A 85 -12.25 -11.38 -8.36
C ILE A 85 -13.66 -11.12 -8.89
N LEU A 86 -13.85 -11.02 -10.20
CA LEU A 86 -15.18 -10.84 -10.80
C LEU A 86 -16.14 -11.96 -10.41
N LYS A 87 -15.72 -13.23 -10.43
CA LYS A 87 -16.53 -14.36 -9.96
C LYS A 87 -16.95 -14.23 -8.50
N LYS A 88 -16.07 -13.74 -7.63
CA LYS A 88 -16.39 -13.49 -6.21
C LYS A 88 -17.40 -12.36 -6.05
N ILE A 89 -17.26 -11.28 -6.83
CA ILE A 89 -18.18 -10.15 -6.84
C ILE A 89 -19.58 -10.61 -7.26
N ASP A 90 -19.67 -11.39 -8.33
CA ASP A 90 -20.91 -11.96 -8.83
C ASP A 90 -21.55 -12.93 -7.83
N TYR A 91 -20.77 -13.87 -7.28
CA TYR A 91 -21.24 -14.81 -6.26
C TYR A 91 -21.83 -14.11 -5.03
N LEU A 92 -21.20 -13.03 -4.58
CA LEU A 92 -21.67 -12.20 -3.45
C LEU A 92 -22.74 -11.19 -3.86
N LYS A 93 -23.10 -11.13 -5.15
CA LYS A 93 -24.08 -10.20 -5.71
C LYS A 93 -23.80 -8.73 -5.31
N LEU A 94 -22.53 -8.33 -5.42
CA LEU A 94 -22.11 -6.96 -5.06
C LEU A 94 -22.26 -6.03 -6.26
N ASP A 95 -23.11 -5.02 -6.13
CA ASP A 95 -23.39 -3.99 -7.13
C ASP A 95 -22.70 -2.64 -6.82
N ASN A 96 -22.03 -2.58 -5.69
CA ASN A 96 -21.37 -1.39 -5.16
C ASN A 96 -19.85 -1.45 -5.20
N ILE A 97 -19.28 -2.31 -6.05
CA ILE A 97 -17.83 -2.43 -6.26
C ILE A 97 -17.50 -2.48 -7.75
N GLU A 98 -16.44 -1.83 -8.13
CA GLU A 98 -15.89 -1.83 -9.47
C GLU A 98 -14.38 -2.07 -9.40
N ILE A 99 -13.87 -2.92 -10.28
CA ILE A 99 -12.44 -3.23 -10.37
C ILE A 99 -11.89 -2.63 -11.66
N ILE A 100 -10.92 -1.75 -11.51
CA ILE A 100 -10.21 -1.08 -12.60
C ILE A 100 -8.90 -1.84 -12.83
N GLN A 101 -8.84 -2.58 -13.93
CA GLN A 101 -7.68 -3.37 -14.30
C GLN A 101 -6.67 -2.53 -15.08
N GLY A 102 -5.45 -2.46 -14.62
CA GLY A 102 -4.34 -1.79 -15.31
C GLY A 102 -3.28 -1.27 -14.35
N PRO A 103 -2.13 -0.82 -14.86
CA PRO A 103 -1.11 -0.20 -14.02
C PRO A 103 -1.61 1.13 -13.45
N PHE A 104 -1.17 1.45 -12.24
CA PHE A 104 -1.58 2.69 -11.55
C PHE A 104 -1.27 3.95 -12.36
N SER A 105 -0.16 3.94 -13.11
CA SER A 105 0.26 5.06 -13.98
C SER A 105 -0.75 5.41 -15.08
N GLU A 106 -1.57 4.44 -15.49
CA GLU A 106 -2.55 4.62 -16.57
C GLU A 106 -3.97 4.81 -16.01
N THR A 107 -4.27 4.17 -14.87
CA THR A 107 -5.67 4.03 -14.44
C THR A 107 -6.09 5.02 -13.37
N VAL A 108 -5.20 5.36 -12.42
CA VAL A 108 -5.63 6.12 -11.23
C VAL A 108 -5.92 7.58 -11.57
N ALA A 109 -5.02 8.23 -12.33
CA ALA A 109 -5.22 9.62 -12.72
C ALA A 109 -6.45 9.79 -13.61
N ASP A 110 -6.58 8.94 -14.62
CA ASP A 110 -7.69 8.99 -15.59
C ASP A 110 -9.03 8.78 -14.90
N PHE A 111 -9.12 7.81 -14.00
CA PHE A 111 -10.33 7.58 -13.21
C PHE A 111 -10.80 8.83 -12.46
N PHE A 112 -9.91 9.54 -11.75
CA PHE A 112 -10.30 10.73 -11.00
C PHE A 112 -10.55 11.96 -11.88
N ASN A 113 -9.92 12.04 -13.05
CA ASN A 113 -10.22 13.07 -14.04
C ASN A 113 -11.66 12.93 -14.62
N GLU A 114 -12.05 11.69 -14.88
CA GLU A 114 -13.36 11.38 -15.46
C GLU A 114 -14.49 11.44 -14.42
N ASN A 115 -14.26 10.90 -13.23
CA ASN A 115 -15.33 10.68 -12.24
C ASN A 115 -15.53 11.81 -11.24
N LYS A 116 -14.57 12.72 -11.06
CA LYS A 116 -14.66 13.89 -10.14
C LYS A 116 -15.25 13.55 -8.75
N CYS A 117 -15.03 12.32 -8.27
CA CYS A 117 -15.57 11.86 -7.01
C CYS A 117 -14.67 12.23 -5.82
N LYS A 118 -15.22 12.21 -4.60
CA LYS A 118 -14.46 12.40 -3.38
C LYS A 118 -14.32 11.09 -2.63
N ILE A 119 -13.11 10.85 -2.11
CA ILE A 119 -12.76 9.64 -1.39
C ILE A 119 -13.07 9.82 0.08
N SER A 120 -13.90 8.96 0.67
CA SER A 120 -14.11 8.92 2.12
C SER A 120 -13.03 8.12 2.85
N SER A 121 -12.55 7.03 2.24
CA SER A 121 -11.43 6.25 2.74
C SER A 121 -10.72 5.54 1.61
N ALA A 122 -9.40 5.40 1.73
CA ALA A 122 -8.57 4.61 0.83
C ALA A 122 -7.64 3.70 1.63
N ASN A 123 -7.32 2.52 1.07
CA ASN A 123 -6.22 1.68 1.46
C ASN A 123 -5.15 1.78 0.37
N LEU A 124 -4.01 2.35 0.67
CA LEU A 124 -2.84 2.32 -0.19
C LEU A 124 -2.01 1.10 0.18
N ASP A 125 -2.07 0.11 -0.68
CA ASP A 125 -1.45 -1.20 -0.59
C ASP A 125 -0.76 -1.45 -1.95
N CYS A 126 0.22 -0.57 -2.22
CA CYS A 126 0.91 -0.51 -3.52
C CYS A 126 2.28 -1.20 -3.46
N ASP A 127 2.70 -1.62 -2.26
CA ASP A 127 3.96 -2.27 -1.94
C ASP A 127 5.22 -1.44 -2.28
N LEU A 128 5.36 -1.01 -3.53
CA LEU A 128 6.59 -0.46 -4.09
C LEU A 128 6.59 1.07 -4.18
N TYR A 129 7.78 1.64 -4.30
CA TYR A 129 8.03 3.08 -4.39
C TYR A 129 7.17 3.77 -5.45
N GLU A 130 7.22 3.29 -6.69
CA GLU A 130 6.50 3.91 -7.81
C GLU A 130 4.99 3.91 -7.62
N GLY A 131 4.43 2.82 -7.05
CA GLY A 131 3.00 2.75 -6.73
C GLY A 131 2.57 3.87 -5.78
N TYR A 132 3.34 4.09 -4.71
CA TYR A 132 3.09 5.18 -3.76
C TYR A 132 3.32 6.57 -4.35
N LYS A 133 4.36 6.76 -5.17
CA LYS A 133 4.65 8.04 -5.85
C LYS A 133 3.50 8.47 -6.75
N ILE A 134 2.86 7.52 -7.43
CA ILE A 134 1.74 7.78 -8.32
C ILE A 134 0.44 7.96 -7.53
N CYS A 135 0.12 7.01 -6.67
CA CYS A 135 -1.22 6.95 -6.04
C CYS A 135 -1.41 7.96 -4.91
N LEU A 136 -0.41 8.14 -4.03
CA LEU A 136 -0.58 8.93 -2.81
C LEU A 136 -0.97 10.39 -3.07
N PRO A 137 -0.33 11.14 -3.99
CA PRO A 137 -0.74 12.51 -4.30
C PRO A 137 -2.18 12.58 -4.83
N ILE A 138 -2.53 11.73 -5.79
CA ILE A 138 -3.86 11.72 -6.42
C ILE A 138 -4.94 11.40 -5.40
N ILE A 139 -4.73 10.37 -4.58
CA ILE A 139 -5.66 9.96 -3.54
C ILE A 139 -5.84 11.07 -2.50
N TYR A 140 -4.74 11.66 -2.04
CA TYR A 140 -4.80 12.74 -1.04
C TYR A 140 -5.52 13.97 -1.56
N ASP A 141 -5.27 14.39 -2.81
CA ASP A 141 -5.90 15.57 -3.41
C ASP A 141 -7.41 15.37 -3.59
N ASN A 142 -7.86 14.15 -3.85
CA ASN A 142 -9.26 13.77 -3.97
C ASN A 142 -9.93 13.35 -2.66
N LEU A 143 -9.20 13.31 -1.55
CA LEU A 143 -9.76 12.96 -0.24
C LEU A 143 -10.80 14.01 0.21
N ALA A 144 -11.92 13.54 0.71
CA ALA A 144 -12.94 14.40 1.32
C ALA A 144 -12.45 14.99 2.64
N LYS A 145 -13.07 16.07 3.11
CA LYS A 145 -12.84 16.58 4.48
C LYS A 145 -13.14 15.47 5.49
N SER A 146 -12.24 15.23 6.42
CA SER A 146 -12.25 14.11 7.36
C SER A 146 -12.09 12.73 6.70
N GLY A 147 -11.69 12.67 5.43
CA GLY A 147 -11.37 11.42 4.76
C GLY A 147 -10.10 10.77 5.33
N TYR A 148 -9.98 9.48 5.14
CA TYR A 148 -8.94 8.62 5.74
C TYR A 148 -8.16 7.87 4.67
N VAL A 149 -6.83 7.85 4.78
CA VAL A 149 -5.96 7.00 3.94
C VAL A 149 -5.12 6.12 4.84
N HIS A 150 -5.28 4.82 4.72
CA HIS A 150 -4.37 3.84 5.31
C HIS A 150 -3.13 3.68 4.44
N LEU A 151 -1.96 3.61 5.08
CA LEU A 151 -0.65 3.45 4.43
C LEU A 151 -0.11 2.08 4.86
N ASP A 152 -0.37 1.04 4.06
CA ASP A 152 -0.13 -0.34 4.49
C ASP A 152 1.37 -0.61 4.71
N GLU A 153 2.22 -0.17 3.78
CA GLU A 153 3.65 -0.42 3.81
C GLU A 153 4.48 0.65 4.54
N TYR A 154 3.88 1.71 5.08
CA TYR A 154 4.67 2.77 5.73
C TYR A 154 5.55 2.24 6.87
N PHE A 155 5.15 1.15 7.51
CA PHE A 155 5.94 0.42 8.50
C PHE A 155 6.18 -1.03 8.04
N SER A 156 6.61 -1.21 6.81
CA SER A 156 6.92 -2.53 6.27
C SER A 156 8.39 -2.89 6.51
N PHE A 157 8.65 -4.16 6.80
CA PHE A 157 10.02 -4.72 6.80
C PHE A 157 10.39 -5.35 5.45
N LYS A 158 9.56 -5.17 4.44
CA LYS A 158 9.73 -5.75 3.11
C LYS A 158 10.01 -4.70 2.03
N TYR A 159 9.38 -3.54 2.15
CA TYR A 159 9.31 -2.53 1.09
C TYR A 159 9.78 -1.16 1.59
N PRO A 160 11.09 -0.88 1.58
CA PRO A 160 11.62 0.42 2.01
C PRO A 160 11.14 1.56 1.12
N GLY A 161 10.97 1.30 -0.17
CA GLY A 161 10.54 2.28 -1.16
C GLY A 161 9.20 2.92 -0.85
N ALA A 162 8.23 2.16 -0.34
CA ALA A 162 6.94 2.69 0.10
C ALA A 162 7.07 3.79 1.15
N LYS A 163 7.91 3.56 2.17
CA LYS A 163 8.18 4.56 3.21
C LYS A 163 8.90 5.78 2.63
N ILE A 164 9.87 5.57 1.76
CA ILE A 164 10.63 6.64 1.11
C ILE A 164 9.68 7.57 0.33
N ALA A 165 8.83 7.00 -0.53
CA ALA A 165 7.84 7.74 -1.31
C ALA A 165 6.87 8.53 -0.41
N CYS A 166 6.41 7.93 0.68
CA CYS A 166 5.54 8.60 1.64
C CYS A 166 6.24 9.79 2.30
N ASP A 167 7.47 9.61 2.78
CA ASP A 167 8.22 10.65 3.49
C ASP A 167 8.56 11.83 2.56
N GLU A 168 8.87 11.58 1.29
CA GLU A 168 9.03 12.61 0.27
C GLU A 168 7.75 13.43 0.09
N PHE A 169 6.62 12.76 -0.07
CA PHE A 169 5.32 13.41 -0.19
C PHE A 169 4.96 14.23 1.06
N PHE A 170 5.23 13.70 2.26
CA PHE A 170 4.96 14.41 3.51
C PHE A 170 5.81 15.67 3.64
N LYS A 171 7.08 15.59 3.27
CA LYS A 171 8.00 16.73 3.25
C LYS A 171 7.56 17.79 2.27
N GLU A 172 7.22 17.40 1.05
CA GLU A 172 6.75 18.31 -0.01
C GLU A 172 5.47 19.05 0.39
N ARG A 173 4.51 18.35 0.99
CA ARG A 173 3.20 18.90 1.34
C ARG A 173 3.09 19.46 2.75
N GLY A 174 4.15 19.37 3.57
CA GLY A 174 4.12 19.80 4.99
C GLY A 174 3.15 18.98 5.86
N ILE A 175 2.92 17.71 5.50
CA ILE A 175 1.97 16.82 6.16
C ILE A 175 2.71 15.90 7.13
N LYS A 176 2.02 15.50 8.19
CA LYS A 176 2.55 14.48 9.13
C LYS A 176 1.59 13.30 9.19
N PRO A 177 2.08 12.07 8.99
CA PRO A 177 1.26 10.88 9.17
C PRO A 177 0.93 10.68 10.65
N LYS A 178 -0.17 10.01 10.90
CA LYS A 178 -0.65 9.64 12.24
C LYS A 178 -0.49 8.15 12.42
N LYS A 179 -0.19 7.75 13.66
CA LYS A 179 -0.08 6.35 14.04
C LYS A 179 -1.32 5.92 14.83
N ASN A 180 -1.90 4.80 14.47
CA ASN A 180 -2.95 4.17 15.27
C ASN A 180 -2.37 3.67 16.59
N LYS A 181 -3.19 3.67 17.64
CA LYS A 181 -2.84 2.98 18.88
C LYS A 181 -2.78 1.47 18.58
N THR A 182 -1.60 0.89 18.77
CA THR A 182 -1.36 -0.54 18.61
C THR A 182 -1.20 -1.20 19.97
N ARG A 183 -1.54 -2.47 20.07
CA ARG A 183 -1.22 -3.27 21.26
C ARG A 183 0.27 -3.58 21.28
N LYS A 184 0.76 -4.02 22.44
CA LYS A 184 2.15 -4.46 22.58
C LYS A 184 2.39 -5.63 21.59
N ASN A 185 3.47 -5.52 20.80
CA ASN A 185 3.88 -6.49 19.77
C ASN A 185 3.02 -6.54 18.48
N GLU A 186 2.10 -5.61 18.26
CA GLU A 186 1.44 -5.44 16.97
C GLU A 186 2.30 -4.62 16.02
N PHE A 187 2.08 -4.81 14.70
CA PHE A 187 2.64 -3.94 13.67
C PHE A 187 2.05 -2.54 13.79
N GLU A 188 2.88 -1.53 13.57
CA GLU A 188 2.43 -0.16 13.53
C GLU A 188 1.55 0.07 12.29
N ARG A 189 0.43 0.77 12.50
CA ARG A 189 -0.50 1.14 11.44
C ARG A 189 -0.50 2.65 11.31
N TRP A 190 -0.21 3.13 10.12
CA TRP A 190 -0.07 4.55 9.85
C TRP A 190 -1.13 5.03 8.86
N TYR A 191 -1.54 6.28 8.98
CA TYR A 191 -2.60 6.85 8.18
C TYR A 191 -2.50 8.36 8.03
N LEU A 192 -3.24 8.89 7.04
CA LEU A 192 -3.48 10.32 6.85
C LEU A 192 -4.97 10.62 7.00
N THR A 193 -5.26 11.86 7.37
CA THR A 193 -6.60 12.44 7.30
C THR A 193 -6.49 13.83 6.68
N LYS A 194 -7.56 14.30 6.03
CA LYS A 194 -7.66 15.64 5.46
C LYS A 194 -8.62 16.49 6.26
#